data_064cd8a26710e7dc7a6f2ac3e60e1131
#
_entry.id   064cd8a26710e7dc7a6f2ac3e60e1131
#
_cell.length_a   1.000
_cell.length_b   1.000
_cell.length_c   1.000
_cell.angle_alpha   90.00
_cell.angle_beta   90.00
_cell.angle_gamma   90.00
#
_symmetry.space_group_name_H-M   'P 1'
#
loop_
_entity.id
_entity.type
_entity.pdbx_description
1 polymer ?
#
loop_
_entity_poly.entity_id
_entity_poly.type
_entity_poly.pdbx_seq_one_letter_code
_entity_poly.pdbx_strand_id
1 'polypeptide(L)'
;MKKKLSLMLCLCFMVLAMTACGTDPKSVDYFGMSYSDIQDNMEQTVSALVSFSDEDIQSGAEYYDSNGMDAFAHLLTSWGETVSDLGSYQGLGDLTVTKAQKTVTADQVLHFSDRDVVVSYVYEYNYETEAPELTDASADLVYSLGEKMGKAGMNTLMGMGTVF
;
A
#
# COMPACT_ATOMS: atom_id res chain seq x y z
N MET A 1 32.97 29.06 -11.98
CA MET A 1 33.01 27.68 -11.52
C MET A 1 32.71 27.53 -10.01
N LYS A 2 33.35 28.32 -9.15
CA LYS A 2 33.14 28.19 -7.69
C LYS A 2 31.70 28.50 -7.23
N LYS A 3 30.96 29.41 -7.89
CA LYS A 3 29.57 29.77 -7.55
C LYS A 3 28.58 28.66 -7.94
N LYS A 4 28.82 27.93 -9.03
CA LYS A 4 27.95 26.79 -9.45
C LYS A 4 28.17 25.57 -8.57
N LEU A 5 29.39 25.35 -8.11
CA LEU A 5 29.71 24.24 -7.18
C LEU A 5 29.09 24.46 -5.81
N SER A 6 29.11 25.72 -5.31
CA SER A 6 28.46 26.11 -4.06
C SER A 6 26.95 25.98 -4.10
N LEU A 7 26.33 26.33 -5.23
CA LEU A 7 24.89 26.21 -5.41
C LEU A 7 24.45 24.71 -5.48
N MET A 8 25.25 23.89 -6.14
CA MET A 8 25.02 22.45 -6.24
C MET A 8 25.19 21.77 -4.88
N LEU A 9 26.18 22.19 -4.11
CA LEU A 9 26.42 21.71 -2.73
C LEU A 9 25.27 22.09 -1.78
N CYS A 10 24.75 23.33 -1.87
CA CYS A 10 23.59 23.78 -1.12
C CYS A 10 22.32 23.01 -1.50
N LEU A 11 22.14 22.70 -2.78
CA LEU A 11 21.00 21.91 -3.23
C LEU A 11 21.06 20.47 -2.70
N CYS A 12 22.24 19.85 -2.71
CA CYS A 12 22.46 18.53 -2.11
C CYS A 12 22.24 18.54 -0.58
N PHE A 13 22.64 19.62 0.11
CA PHE A 13 22.37 19.75 1.55
C PHE A 13 20.88 19.95 1.86
N MET A 14 20.14 20.67 1.01
CA MET A 14 18.67 20.78 1.18
C MET A 14 17.95 19.45 0.97
N VAL A 15 18.38 18.66 0.00
CA VAL A 15 17.81 17.32 -0.22
C VAL A 15 18.13 16.37 0.93
N LEU A 16 19.37 16.42 1.47
CA LEU A 16 19.78 15.66 2.65
C LEU A 16 19.07 16.11 3.93
N ALA A 17 18.78 17.41 4.06
CA ALA A 17 18.04 17.93 5.21
C ALA A 17 16.55 17.51 5.19
N MET A 18 15.95 17.32 4.01
CA MET A 18 14.59 16.80 3.89
C MET A 18 14.50 15.32 4.22
N THR A 19 15.56 14.55 3.99
CA THR A 19 15.61 13.12 4.37
C THR A 19 16.02 12.91 5.84
N ALA A 20 16.60 13.91 6.50
CA ALA A 20 17.02 13.82 7.90
C ALA A 20 15.91 14.23 8.90
N CYS A 21 14.81 14.83 8.45
CA CYS A 21 13.63 15.11 9.26
C CYS A 21 12.57 14.00 9.11
N GLY A 22 12.97 12.73 9.21
CA GLY A 22 12.07 11.61 9.34
C GLY A 22 11.35 11.70 10.68
N THR A 23 10.11 12.21 10.68
CA THR A 23 9.23 12.11 11.84
C THR A 23 9.01 10.63 12.14
N ASP A 24 9.20 10.22 13.40
CA ASP A 24 8.87 8.85 13.81
C ASP A 24 7.41 8.53 13.45
N PRO A 25 7.13 7.53 12.60
CA PRO A 25 5.75 7.18 12.23
C PRO A 25 4.83 6.95 13.42
N LYS A 26 5.38 6.49 14.54
CA LYS A 26 4.63 6.25 15.79
C LYS A 26 4.21 7.53 16.51
N SER A 27 4.83 8.67 16.19
CA SER A 27 4.52 9.97 16.79
C SER A 27 3.56 10.81 15.95
N VAL A 28 3.20 10.36 14.76
CA VAL A 28 2.29 11.07 13.84
C VAL A 28 0.84 10.77 14.20
N ASP A 29 0.03 11.81 14.23
CA ASP A 29 -1.44 11.66 14.27
C ASP A 29 -1.98 11.50 12.83
N TYR A 30 -2.64 10.38 12.58
CA TYR A 30 -3.23 10.03 11.29
C TYR A 30 -4.73 10.32 11.29
N PHE A 31 -5.10 11.59 11.45
CA PHE A 31 -6.49 12.05 11.56
C PHE A 31 -7.28 11.39 12.71
N GLY A 32 -6.65 11.31 13.88
CA GLY A 32 -7.22 10.68 15.07
C GLY A 32 -6.90 9.19 15.20
N MET A 33 -6.30 8.57 14.19
CA MET A 33 -5.76 7.21 14.32
C MET A 33 -4.29 7.26 14.75
N SER A 34 -3.89 6.34 15.62
CA SER A 34 -2.47 6.12 15.94
C SER A 34 -1.85 5.10 15.00
N TYR A 35 -0.52 5.09 14.91
CA TYR A 35 0.21 4.02 14.21
C TYR A 35 -0.17 2.63 14.73
N SER A 36 -0.34 2.50 16.05
CA SER A 36 -0.72 1.26 16.71
C SER A 36 -2.11 0.78 16.28
N ASP A 37 -3.08 1.68 16.18
CA ASP A 37 -4.44 1.32 15.73
C ASP A 37 -4.42 0.78 14.29
N ILE A 38 -3.66 1.45 13.42
CA ILE A 38 -3.49 1.02 12.01
C ILE A 38 -2.79 -0.33 11.95
N GLN A 39 -1.73 -0.52 12.74
CA GLN A 39 -0.99 -1.78 12.84
C GLN A 39 -1.91 -2.92 13.29
N ASP A 40 -2.66 -2.75 14.36
CA ASP A 40 -3.56 -3.75 14.91
C ASP A 40 -4.65 -4.15 13.89
N ASN A 41 -5.25 -3.18 13.22
CA ASN A 41 -6.21 -3.42 12.15
C ASN A 41 -5.60 -4.20 11.00
N MET A 42 -4.40 -3.85 10.59
CA MET A 42 -3.69 -4.52 9.50
C MET A 42 -3.34 -5.97 9.88
N GLU A 43 -2.83 -6.21 11.09
CA GLU A 43 -2.50 -7.55 11.57
C GLU A 43 -3.74 -8.46 11.66
N GLN A 44 -4.87 -7.92 12.09
CA GLN A 44 -6.15 -8.66 12.10
C GLN A 44 -6.60 -9.01 10.68
N THR A 45 -6.50 -8.07 9.76
CA THR A 45 -6.84 -8.30 8.35
C THR A 45 -5.97 -9.38 7.73
N VAL A 46 -4.64 -9.30 7.93
CA VAL A 46 -3.70 -10.30 7.43
C VAL A 46 -4.00 -11.68 8.00
N SER A 47 -4.24 -11.76 9.30
CA SER A 47 -4.59 -13.02 9.97
C SER A 47 -5.84 -13.66 9.37
N ALA A 48 -6.84 -12.87 9.02
CA ALA A 48 -8.02 -13.35 8.32
C ALA A 48 -7.71 -13.81 6.89
N LEU A 49 -7.01 -12.98 6.10
CA LEU A 49 -6.68 -13.27 4.70
C LEU A 49 -5.90 -14.58 4.53
N VAL A 50 -4.89 -14.82 5.38
CA VAL A 50 -4.06 -16.04 5.29
C VAL A 50 -4.81 -17.30 5.73
N SER A 51 -5.94 -17.16 6.44
CA SER A 51 -6.76 -18.27 6.89
C SER A 51 -7.92 -18.61 5.94
N PHE A 52 -8.24 -17.72 5.01
CA PHE A 52 -9.38 -17.91 4.10
C PHE A 52 -9.11 -18.98 3.04
N SER A 53 -10.12 -19.83 2.81
CA SER A 53 -10.19 -20.69 1.64
C SER A 53 -10.62 -19.90 0.39
N ASP A 54 -10.46 -20.49 -0.79
CA ASP A 54 -10.94 -19.88 -2.04
C ASP A 54 -12.45 -19.58 -2.00
N GLU A 55 -13.22 -20.45 -1.36
CA GLU A 55 -14.66 -20.26 -1.17
C GLU A 55 -14.97 -19.08 -0.24
N ASP A 56 -14.21 -18.91 0.85
CA ASP A 56 -14.34 -17.78 1.76
C ASP A 56 -14.01 -16.45 1.07
N ILE A 57 -12.98 -16.43 0.22
CA ILE A 57 -12.58 -15.26 -0.55
C ILE A 57 -13.70 -14.86 -1.52
N GLN A 58 -14.22 -15.80 -2.29
CA GLN A 58 -15.26 -15.52 -3.27
C GLN A 58 -16.57 -15.08 -2.59
N SER A 59 -17.05 -15.82 -1.62
CA SER A 59 -18.29 -15.49 -0.91
C SER A 59 -18.19 -14.18 -0.12
N GLY A 60 -17.03 -13.91 0.47
CA GLY A 60 -16.74 -12.66 1.16
C GLY A 60 -16.74 -11.47 0.21
N ALA A 61 -16.10 -11.59 -0.96
CA ALA A 61 -16.08 -10.53 -1.98
C ALA A 61 -17.50 -10.20 -2.46
N GLU A 62 -18.32 -11.20 -2.75
CA GLU A 62 -19.73 -11.03 -3.14
C GLU A 62 -20.55 -10.37 -2.01
N TYR A 63 -20.32 -10.78 -0.76
CA TYR A 63 -21.01 -10.21 0.40
C TYR A 63 -20.70 -8.71 0.57
N TYR A 64 -19.43 -8.33 0.53
CA TYR A 64 -19.01 -6.94 0.69
C TYR A 64 -19.47 -6.06 -0.47
N ASP A 65 -19.37 -6.54 -1.70
CA ASP A 65 -19.85 -5.84 -2.89
C ASP A 65 -21.37 -5.58 -2.79
N SER A 66 -22.15 -6.60 -2.42
CA SER A 66 -23.61 -6.49 -2.25
C SER A 66 -24.04 -5.56 -1.12
N ASN A 67 -23.17 -5.31 -0.14
CA ASN A 67 -23.43 -4.40 0.99
C ASN A 67 -22.80 -3.02 0.83
N GLY A 68 -22.25 -2.69 -0.33
CA GLY A 68 -21.63 -1.40 -0.61
C GLY A 68 -20.31 -1.16 0.14
N MET A 69 -19.63 -2.24 0.55
CA MET A 69 -18.32 -2.19 1.20
C MET A 69 -17.21 -2.43 0.18
N ASP A 70 -17.10 -1.52 -0.78
CA ASP A 70 -16.28 -1.67 -1.98
C ASP A 70 -14.79 -1.90 -1.68
N ALA A 71 -14.25 -1.26 -0.64
CA ALA A 71 -12.86 -1.44 -0.24
C ALA A 71 -12.55 -2.90 0.15
N PHE A 72 -13.40 -3.52 0.95
CA PHE A 72 -13.22 -4.91 1.36
C PHE A 72 -13.49 -5.89 0.21
N ALA A 73 -14.46 -5.60 -0.65
CA ALA A 73 -14.71 -6.37 -1.87
C ALA A 73 -13.48 -6.35 -2.79
N HIS A 74 -12.87 -5.18 -3.00
CA HIS A 74 -11.65 -5.02 -3.77
C HIS A 74 -10.46 -5.76 -3.14
N LEU A 75 -10.30 -5.67 -1.82
CA LEU A 75 -9.25 -6.41 -1.11
C LEU A 75 -9.36 -7.92 -1.34
N LEU A 76 -10.55 -8.50 -1.15
CA LEU A 76 -10.73 -9.95 -1.32
C LEU A 76 -10.58 -10.39 -2.78
N THR A 77 -11.04 -9.59 -3.73
CA THR A 77 -10.86 -9.87 -5.15
C THR A 77 -9.38 -9.85 -5.54
N SER A 78 -8.65 -8.81 -5.15
CA SER A 78 -7.21 -8.70 -5.43
C SER A 78 -6.39 -9.76 -4.69
N TRP A 79 -6.78 -10.11 -3.46
CA TRP A 79 -6.17 -11.22 -2.72
C TRP A 79 -6.35 -12.55 -3.45
N GLY A 80 -7.56 -12.85 -3.91
CA GLY A 80 -7.86 -14.07 -4.68
C GLY A 80 -7.05 -14.20 -5.96
N GLU A 81 -6.75 -13.07 -6.61
CA GLU A 81 -5.92 -13.05 -7.83
C GLU A 81 -4.43 -13.30 -7.56
N THR A 82 -3.96 -13.00 -6.35
CA THR A 82 -2.54 -13.09 -6.00
C THR A 82 -2.18 -14.34 -5.21
N VAL A 83 -3.08 -14.86 -4.39
CA VAL A 83 -2.77 -15.88 -3.37
C VAL A 83 -2.23 -17.18 -3.94
N SER A 84 -2.64 -17.57 -5.15
CA SER A 84 -2.17 -18.80 -5.83
C SER A 84 -0.67 -18.76 -6.16
N ASP A 85 -0.08 -17.58 -6.32
CA ASP A 85 1.31 -17.39 -6.76
C ASP A 85 2.29 -17.18 -5.58
N LEU A 86 1.80 -17.16 -4.35
CA LEU A 86 2.58 -16.76 -3.18
C LEU A 86 3.35 -17.90 -2.51
N GLY A 87 2.83 -19.12 -2.57
CA GLY A 87 3.36 -20.24 -1.80
C GLY A 87 2.88 -20.22 -0.33
N SER A 88 3.73 -20.65 0.60
CA SER A 88 3.39 -20.70 2.02
C SER A 88 3.70 -19.39 2.75
N TYR A 89 2.81 -18.98 3.64
CA TYR A 89 2.97 -17.78 4.47
C TYR A 89 4.12 -17.94 5.47
N GLN A 90 5.01 -16.96 5.53
CA GLN A 90 6.21 -16.97 6.37
C GLN A 90 6.20 -15.90 7.46
N GLY A 91 5.38 -14.89 7.37
CA GLY A 91 5.25 -13.85 8.39
C GLY A 91 5.05 -12.44 7.85
N LEU A 92 4.85 -11.51 8.78
CA LEU A 92 4.74 -10.09 8.49
C LEU A 92 6.10 -9.47 8.18
N GLY A 93 6.14 -8.59 7.19
CA GLY A 93 7.25 -7.70 6.91
C GLY A 93 6.99 -6.29 7.48
N ASP A 94 7.56 -5.28 6.81
CA ASP A 94 7.46 -3.90 7.23
C ASP A 94 6.06 -3.33 7.00
N LEU A 95 5.59 -2.51 7.93
CA LEU A 95 4.42 -1.65 7.78
C LEU A 95 4.90 -0.21 7.54
N THR A 96 4.48 0.36 6.40
CA THR A 96 4.74 1.75 6.06
C THR A 96 3.43 2.52 6.08
N VAL A 97 3.37 3.59 6.88
CA VAL A 97 2.20 4.47 6.94
C VAL A 97 2.59 5.86 6.46
N THR A 98 1.88 6.34 5.45
CA THR A 98 2.14 7.63 4.80
C THR A 98 0.92 8.54 4.94
N LYS A 99 1.11 9.75 5.43
CA LYS A 99 0.08 10.77 5.53
C LYS A 99 0.27 11.83 4.45
N ALA A 100 -0.77 12.10 3.69
CA ALA A 100 -0.88 13.23 2.76
C ALA A 100 -1.89 14.26 3.28
N GLN A 101 -2.32 15.24 2.47
CA GLN A 101 -3.19 16.31 2.93
C GLN A 101 -4.52 15.81 3.51
N LYS A 102 -5.14 14.82 2.89
CA LYS A 102 -6.42 14.23 3.33
C LYS A 102 -6.45 12.72 3.27
N THR A 103 -5.34 12.08 2.96
CA THR A 103 -5.24 10.62 2.83
C THR A 103 -4.18 10.06 3.76
N VAL A 104 -4.44 8.85 4.25
CA VAL A 104 -3.46 7.99 4.94
C VAL A 104 -3.40 6.68 4.18
N THR A 105 -2.21 6.28 3.77
CA THR A 105 -1.96 4.99 3.12
C THR A 105 -1.14 4.11 4.05
N ALA A 106 -1.62 2.91 4.32
CA ALA A 106 -0.92 1.90 5.11
C ALA A 106 -0.59 0.70 4.23
N ASP A 107 0.70 0.42 4.06
CA ASP A 107 1.22 -0.65 3.23
C ASP A 107 1.92 -1.68 4.11
N GLN A 108 1.33 -2.86 4.24
CA GLN A 108 1.89 -3.98 5.02
C GLN A 108 2.47 -5.02 4.07
N VAL A 109 3.77 -5.27 4.18
CA VAL A 109 4.42 -6.36 3.45
C VAL A 109 4.16 -7.68 4.17
N LEU A 110 3.82 -8.71 3.40
CA LEU A 110 3.69 -10.09 3.85
C LEU A 110 4.72 -10.95 3.11
N HIS A 111 5.45 -11.76 3.86
CA HIS A 111 6.42 -12.70 3.30
C HIS A 111 5.79 -14.06 3.06
N PHE A 112 5.94 -14.55 1.85
CA PHE A 112 5.59 -15.90 1.43
C PHE A 112 6.81 -16.59 0.80
N SER A 113 6.75 -17.92 0.68
CA SER A 113 7.89 -18.68 0.17
C SER A 113 8.28 -18.36 -1.27
N ASP A 114 7.34 -18.03 -2.12
CA ASP A 114 7.57 -17.80 -3.55
C ASP A 114 7.60 -16.31 -3.92
N ARG A 115 6.72 -15.50 -3.33
CA ARG A 115 6.65 -14.06 -3.57
C ARG A 115 6.14 -13.33 -2.33
N ASP A 116 6.57 -12.09 -2.17
CA ASP A 116 5.98 -11.19 -1.20
C ASP A 116 4.74 -10.51 -1.78
N VAL A 117 3.83 -10.11 -0.90
CA VAL A 117 2.65 -9.34 -1.25
C VAL A 117 2.56 -8.12 -0.35
N VAL A 118 2.01 -7.03 -0.87
CA VAL A 118 1.67 -5.83 -0.08
C VAL A 118 0.16 -5.74 0.04
N VAL A 119 -0.33 -5.67 1.26
CA VAL A 119 -1.72 -5.31 1.56
C VAL A 119 -1.76 -3.83 1.88
N SER A 120 -2.55 -3.08 1.10
CA SER A 120 -2.64 -1.62 1.20
C SER A 120 -4.03 -1.20 1.66
N TYR A 121 -4.08 -0.29 2.64
CA TYR A 121 -5.28 0.42 3.05
C TYR A 121 -5.15 1.90 2.73
N VAL A 122 -6.19 2.46 2.13
CA VAL A 122 -6.28 3.90 1.86
C VAL A 122 -7.44 4.47 2.65
N TYR A 123 -7.14 5.37 3.58
CA TYR A 123 -8.12 6.15 4.32
C TYR A 123 -8.17 7.56 3.75
N GLU A 124 -9.36 8.09 3.59
CA GLU A 124 -9.58 9.48 3.23
C GLU A 124 -10.32 10.18 4.35
N TYR A 125 -9.86 11.40 4.71
CA TYR A 125 -10.53 12.19 5.73
C TYR A 125 -11.83 12.76 5.18
N ASN A 126 -12.93 12.40 5.82
CA ASN A 126 -14.25 12.91 5.48
C ASN A 126 -14.56 14.13 6.37
N TYR A 127 -14.72 15.29 5.71
CA TYR A 127 -14.99 16.56 6.41
C TYR A 127 -16.43 16.66 6.96
N GLU A 128 -17.36 15.83 6.47
CA GLU A 128 -18.73 15.80 6.97
C GLU A 128 -18.85 15.01 8.27
N THR A 129 -18.13 13.89 8.35
CA THR A 129 -18.10 13.03 9.55
C THR A 129 -16.96 13.37 10.50
N GLU A 130 -16.05 14.25 10.08
CA GLU A 130 -14.82 14.63 10.80
C GLU A 130 -13.96 13.41 11.21
N ALA A 131 -13.93 12.39 10.35
CA ALA A 131 -13.23 11.14 10.61
C ALA A 131 -12.59 10.57 9.34
N PRO A 132 -11.51 9.76 9.47
CA PRO A 132 -10.97 9.01 8.35
C PRO A 132 -11.90 7.84 8.00
N GLU A 133 -12.15 7.65 6.72
CA GLU A 133 -12.93 6.54 6.18
C GLU A 133 -12.06 5.68 5.27
N LEU A 134 -12.19 4.37 5.37
CA LEU A 134 -11.52 3.45 4.46
C LEU A 134 -12.16 3.53 3.08
N THR A 135 -11.44 4.08 2.10
CA THR A 135 -11.93 4.27 0.73
C THR A 135 -11.46 3.21 -0.24
N ASP A 136 -10.32 2.57 0.04
CA ASP A 136 -9.81 1.47 -0.77
C ASP A 136 -8.96 0.51 0.06
N ALA A 137 -8.94 -0.74 -0.36
CA ALA A 137 -8.04 -1.77 0.17
C ALA A 137 -7.71 -2.75 -0.95
N SER A 138 -6.45 -3.17 -1.04
CA SER A 138 -5.98 -4.07 -2.08
C SER A 138 -4.83 -4.94 -1.63
N ALA A 139 -4.58 -6.01 -2.37
CA ALA A 139 -3.42 -6.86 -2.22
C ALA A 139 -2.69 -6.95 -3.57
N ASP A 140 -1.41 -6.61 -3.59
CA ASP A 140 -0.60 -6.57 -4.81
C ASP A 140 0.71 -7.34 -4.63
N LEU A 141 1.12 -8.05 -5.67
CA LEU A 141 2.41 -8.75 -5.68
C LEU A 141 3.57 -7.75 -5.64
N VAL A 142 4.57 -8.05 -4.82
CA VAL A 142 5.84 -7.33 -4.86
C VAL A 142 6.69 -7.89 -5.99
N TYR A 143 7.02 -7.04 -6.94
CA TYR A 143 7.88 -7.39 -8.06
C TYR A 143 9.33 -6.98 -7.82
N SER A 144 10.27 -7.79 -8.29
CA SER A 144 11.68 -7.41 -8.34
C SER A 144 11.88 -6.16 -9.22
N LEU A 145 13.00 -5.47 -9.05
CA LEU A 145 13.29 -4.27 -9.85
C LEU A 145 13.26 -4.57 -11.36
N GLY A 146 13.77 -5.72 -11.78
CA GLY A 146 13.74 -6.15 -13.18
C GLY A 146 12.33 -6.39 -13.71
N GLU A 147 11.46 -7.02 -12.92
CA GLU A 147 10.05 -7.24 -13.25
C GLU A 147 9.27 -5.91 -13.34
N LYS A 148 9.53 -4.98 -12.40
CA LYS A 148 8.94 -3.63 -12.42
C LYS A 148 9.33 -2.86 -13.69
N MET A 149 10.58 -2.93 -14.08
CA MET A 149 11.06 -2.29 -15.33
C MET A 149 10.43 -2.93 -16.57
N GLY A 150 10.28 -4.25 -16.61
CA GLY A 150 9.62 -4.97 -17.68
C GLY A 150 8.15 -4.55 -17.84
N LYS A 151 7.40 -4.49 -16.73
CA LYS A 151 6.00 -4.04 -16.73
C LYS A 151 5.84 -2.57 -17.12
N ALA A 152 6.69 -1.70 -16.61
CA ALA A 152 6.69 -0.28 -17.00
C ALA A 152 6.99 -0.10 -18.48
N GLY A 153 7.94 -0.87 -19.05
CA GLY A 153 8.23 -0.89 -20.48
C GLY A 153 7.04 -1.34 -21.32
N MET A 154 6.36 -2.40 -20.94
CA MET A 154 5.16 -2.88 -21.63
C MET A 154 4.01 -1.88 -21.56
N ASN A 155 3.75 -1.27 -20.43
CA ASN A 155 2.72 -0.25 -20.28
C ASN A 155 3.02 0.99 -21.13
N THR A 156 4.29 1.39 -21.25
CA THR A 156 4.72 2.49 -22.12
C THR A 156 4.49 2.15 -23.59
N LEU A 157 4.83 0.94 -24.02
CA LEU A 157 4.59 0.46 -25.38
C LEU A 157 3.09 0.40 -25.71
N MET A 158 2.26 -0.09 -24.81
CA MET A 158 0.80 -0.10 -24.97
C MET A 158 0.22 1.31 -25.02
N GLY A 159 0.69 2.24 -24.16
CA GLY A 159 0.32 3.64 -24.18
C GLY A 159 0.68 4.33 -25.50
N MET A 160 1.83 4.03 -26.06
CA MET A 160 2.25 4.54 -27.38
C MET A 160 1.44 3.93 -28.54
N GLY A 161 1.04 2.66 -28.42
CA GLY A 161 0.22 1.96 -29.42
C GLY A 161 -1.23 2.48 -29.50
N THR A 162 -1.74 3.09 -28.44
CA THR A 162 -3.11 3.66 -28.41
C THR A 162 -3.19 5.10 -28.90
N VAL A 163 -2.06 5.78 -29.08
CA VAL A 163 -1.98 7.17 -29.58
C VAL A 163 -1.82 7.21 -31.11
N PHE A 164 -1.48 6.11 -31.71
CA PHE A 164 -1.36 5.93 -33.14
C PHE A 164 -2.50 5.09 -33.72
#